data_6a6859e5d1bb15a089f55a289531dc53
#
_entry.id   6a6859e5d1bb15a089f55a289531dc53
#
_cell.length_a   1.000
_cell.length_b   1.000
_cell.length_c   1.000
_cell.angle_alpha   90.00
_cell.angle_beta   90.00
_cell.angle_gamma   90.00
#
_symmetry.space_group_name_H-M   'P 1'
#
loop_
_entity.id
_entity.type
_entity.pdbx_description
1 polymer ?
#
loop_
_entity_poly.entity_id
_entity_poly.type
_entity_poly.pdbx_seq_one_letter_code
_entity_poly.pdbx_strand_id
1 'polypeptide(L)'
;VFDQCGTPTYAVDLANAIFNIIENRKYEGNTGIYHFSNEGVCSWYDFAKQIAKLSGNTNCNIQPCHSNEFPSPVKRPAYSVFDKTKIKETFGTNVPYWEDSLERCMENLLREA
;
A
#
# COMPACT_ATOMS: atom_id res chain seq x y z
N VAL A 1 11.43 9.53 -6.21
CA VAL A 1 11.51 10.32 -4.97
C VAL A 1 11.70 9.37 -3.79
N PHE A 2 12.75 9.58 -3.01
CA PHE A 2 13.06 8.71 -1.85
C PHE A 2 12.68 9.35 -0.51
N ASP A 3 12.38 10.64 -0.47
CA ASP A 3 12.07 11.39 0.74
C ASP A 3 10.57 11.66 0.94
N GLN A 4 9.75 10.88 0.27
CA GLN A 4 8.30 10.79 0.50
C GLN A 4 7.96 9.35 0.80
N CYS A 5 7.61 9.07 2.05
CA CYS A 5 7.35 7.72 2.53
C CYS A 5 5.88 7.54 2.90
N GLY A 6 5.36 6.41 2.55
CA GLY A 6 3.98 6.02 2.84
C GLY A 6 3.84 4.52 2.69
N THR A 7 2.62 4.04 2.54
CA THR A 7 2.39 2.62 2.32
C THR A 7 1.49 2.43 1.10
N PRO A 8 1.95 1.67 0.10
CA PRO A 8 1.06 1.28 -1.00
C PRO A 8 -0.08 0.42 -0.49
N THR A 9 -1.22 0.51 -1.14
CA THR A 9 -2.38 -0.30 -0.78
C THR A 9 -2.83 -1.13 -1.97
N TYR A 10 -2.84 -2.44 -1.80
CA TYR A 10 -3.41 -3.33 -2.81
C TYR A 10 -4.93 -3.30 -2.68
N ALA A 11 -5.61 -2.92 -3.74
CA ALA A 11 -7.06 -2.76 -3.73
C ALA A 11 -7.81 -4.05 -3.36
N VAL A 12 -7.27 -5.21 -3.72
CA VAL A 12 -7.86 -6.50 -3.35
C VAL A 12 -7.83 -6.72 -1.84
N ASP A 13 -6.75 -6.33 -1.18
CA ASP A 13 -6.66 -6.44 0.29
C ASP A 13 -7.69 -5.53 0.97
N LEU A 14 -7.86 -4.32 0.47
CA LEU A 14 -8.90 -3.41 0.98
C LEU A 14 -10.29 -3.99 0.75
N ALA A 15 -10.55 -4.51 -0.44
CA ALA A 15 -11.84 -5.12 -0.78
C ALA A 15 -12.14 -6.31 0.13
N ASN A 16 -11.15 -7.15 0.39
CA ASN A 16 -11.29 -8.30 1.28
C ASN A 16 -11.58 -7.87 2.73
N ALA A 17 -10.92 -6.80 3.19
CA ALA A 17 -11.18 -6.26 4.52
C ALA A 17 -12.63 -5.77 4.64
N ILE A 18 -13.12 -5.03 3.66
CA ILE A 18 -14.50 -4.54 3.62
C ILE A 18 -15.49 -5.70 3.55
N PHE A 19 -15.24 -6.66 2.65
CA PHE A 19 -16.11 -7.84 2.48
C PHE A 19 -16.22 -8.64 3.78
N ASN A 20 -15.10 -8.85 4.47
CA ASN A 20 -15.08 -9.57 5.75
C ASN A 20 -15.95 -8.89 6.81
N ILE A 21 -15.89 -7.54 6.88
CA ILE A 21 -16.70 -6.77 7.80
C ILE A 21 -18.19 -6.94 7.47
N ILE A 22 -18.56 -6.87 6.20
CA ILE A 22 -19.95 -6.97 5.74
C ILE A 22 -20.48 -8.40 5.93
N GLU A 23 -19.75 -9.40 5.44
CA GLU A 23 -20.16 -10.80 5.49
C GLU A 23 -20.41 -11.28 6.91
N ASN A 24 -19.55 -10.90 7.84
CA ASN A 24 -19.65 -11.31 9.24
C ASN A 24 -20.43 -10.30 10.11
N ARG A 25 -21.05 -9.30 9.49
CA ARG A 25 -21.89 -8.28 10.15
C ARG A 25 -21.16 -7.56 11.29
N LYS A 26 -19.85 -7.44 11.18
CA LYS A 26 -19.01 -6.79 12.20
C LYS A 26 -19.26 -5.29 12.31
N TYR A 27 -19.92 -4.71 11.31
CA TYR A 27 -20.27 -3.29 11.30
C TYR A 27 -21.33 -2.93 12.35
N GLU A 28 -22.10 -3.89 12.84
CA GLU A 28 -23.16 -3.64 13.82
C GLU A 28 -22.55 -3.13 15.13
N GLY A 29 -22.96 -1.93 15.56
CA GLY A 29 -22.45 -1.30 16.77
C GLY A 29 -21.05 -0.70 16.65
N ASN A 30 -20.45 -0.71 15.47
CA ASN A 30 -19.08 -0.25 15.27
C ASN A 30 -18.97 0.86 14.24
N THR A 31 -20.00 1.70 14.11
CA THR A 31 -20.01 2.84 13.20
C THR A 31 -18.87 3.81 13.55
N GLY A 32 -18.15 4.28 12.54
CA GLY A 32 -17.07 5.24 12.75
C GLY A 32 -16.12 5.30 11.54
N ILE A 33 -15.05 6.04 11.72
CA ILE A 33 -14.00 6.19 10.72
C ILE A 33 -12.86 5.23 11.05
N TYR A 34 -12.43 4.48 10.05
CA TYR A 34 -11.34 3.52 10.14
C TYR A 34 -10.33 3.78 9.02
N HIS A 35 -9.07 3.49 9.27
CA HIS A 35 -8.03 3.62 8.27
C HIS A 35 -7.51 2.25 7.87
N PHE A 36 -7.27 2.09 6.57
CA PHE A 36 -6.68 0.87 6.03
C PHE A 36 -5.63 1.21 4.97
N SER A 37 -4.49 0.58 5.09
CA SER A 37 -3.47 0.45 4.05
C SER A 37 -2.73 -0.85 4.34
N ASN A 38 -1.91 -1.32 3.41
CA ASN A 38 -1.04 -2.45 3.74
C ASN A 38 -0.06 -2.06 4.86
N GLU A 39 0.61 -3.04 5.45
CA GLU A 39 1.56 -2.82 6.54
C GLU A 39 2.92 -2.43 5.98
N GLY A 40 3.70 -1.71 6.78
CA GLY A 40 5.05 -1.29 6.42
C GLY A 40 5.11 0.10 5.84
N VAL A 41 6.31 0.54 5.51
CA VAL A 41 6.58 1.89 4.99
C VAL A 41 7.61 1.78 3.88
N CYS A 42 7.39 2.50 2.79
CA CYS A 42 8.38 2.60 1.72
C CYS A 42 8.29 3.96 1.04
N SER A 43 9.38 4.36 0.37
CA SER A 43 9.37 5.51 -0.51
C SER A 43 8.86 5.13 -1.90
N TRP A 44 8.58 6.11 -2.74
CA TRP A 44 8.29 5.86 -4.15
C TRP A 44 9.45 5.16 -4.83
N TYR A 45 10.69 5.50 -4.46
CA TYR A 45 11.88 4.83 -4.97
C TYR A 45 11.90 3.34 -4.62
N ASP A 46 11.66 3.01 -3.35
CA ASP A 46 11.62 1.62 -2.88
C ASP A 46 10.54 0.82 -3.61
N PHE A 47 9.36 1.43 -3.76
CA PHE A 47 8.23 0.82 -4.45
C PHE A 47 8.56 0.51 -5.92
N ALA A 48 9.14 1.49 -6.63
CA ALA A 48 9.55 1.31 -8.03
C ALA A 48 10.61 0.24 -8.18
N LYS A 49 11.58 0.17 -7.27
CA LYS A 49 12.63 -0.85 -7.29
C LYS A 49 12.03 -2.25 -7.14
N GLN A 50 11.08 -2.40 -6.25
CA GLN A 50 10.45 -3.70 -6.02
C GLN A 50 9.60 -4.12 -7.23
N ILE A 51 8.89 -3.19 -7.85
CA ILE A 51 8.13 -3.46 -9.09
C ILE A 51 9.08 -3.94 -10.19
N ALA A 52 10.19 -3.25 -10.39
CA ALA A 52 11.18 -3.64 -11.39
C ALA A 52 11.73 -5.04 -11.15
N LYS A 53 12.01 -5.36 -9.90
CA LYS A 53 12.50 -6.69 -9.50
C LYS A 53 11.46 -7.78 -9.79
N LEU A 54 10.22 -7.56 -9.39
CA LEU A 54 9.15 -8.55 -9.54
C LEU A 54 8.71 -8.74 -11.00
N SER A 55 8.82 -7.69 -11.82
CA SER A 55 8.48 -7.76 -13.24
C SER A 55 9.60 -8.34 -14.10
N GLY A 56 10.77 -8.55 -13.52
CA GLY A 56 11.96 -8.99 -14.27
C GLY A 56 12.59 -7.91 -15.16
N ASN A 57 12.16 -6.65 -15.00
CA ASN A 57 12.68 -5.55 -15.81
C ASN A 57 13.98 -5.02 -15.21
N THR A 58 15.09 -5.70 -15.52
CA THR A 58 16.41 -5.35 -14.99
C THR A 58 17.10 -4.24 -15.79
N ASN A 59 16.53 -3.84 -16.93
CA ASN A 59 17.13 -2.82 -17.81
C ASN A 59 16.71 -1.40 -17.41
N CYS A 60 15.74 -1.24 -16.56
CA CYS A 60 15.28 0.06 -16.11
C CYS A 60 16.21 0.59 -15.01
N ASN A 61 16.87 1.71 -15.28
CA ASN A 61 17.75 2.35 -14.31
C ASN A 61 16.96 3.29 -13.40
N ILE A 62 16.57 2.80 -12.25
CA ILE A 62 15.79 3.56 -11.27
C ILE A 62 16.73 4.15 -10.23
N GLN A 63 16.78 5.49 -10.15
CA GLN A 63 17.66 6.22 -9.27
C GLN A 63 16.85 6.98 -8.21
N PRO A 64 17.37 7.12 -6.99
CA PRO A 64 16.72 7.95 -5.98
C PRO A 64 16.88 9.43 -6.33
N CYS A 65 15.87 10.22 -6.01
CA CYS A 65 15.94 11.67 -6.12
C CYS A 65 15.21 12.34 -4.97
N HIS A 66 15.58 13.58 -4.69
CA HIS A 66 14.88 14.40 -3.68
C HIS A 66 13.58 14.95 -4.28
N SER A 67 12.64 15.31 -3.40
CA SER A 67 11.35 15.89 -3.82
C SER A 67 11.54 17.16 -4.66
N ASN A 68 12.56 17.97 -4.34
CA ASN A 68 12.82 19.20 -5.07
C ASN A 68 13.40 18.98 -6.48
N GLU A 69 13.89 17.79 -6.76
CA GLU A 69 14.39 17.39 -8.08
C GLU A 69 13.28 16.88 -9.00
N PHE A 70 12.10 16.63 -8.45
CA PHE A 70 10.93 16.17 -9.20
C PHE A 70 9.80 17.18 -9.02
N PRO A 71 9.70 18.17 -9.92
CA PRO A 71 8.71 19.25 -9.78
C PRO A 71 7.28 18.74 -9.68
N SER A 72 6.55 19.24 -8.71
CA SER A 72 5.14 18.94 -8.52
C SER A 72 4.41 20.23 -8.09
N PRO A 73 3.21 20.49 -8.62
CA PRO A 73 2.42 21.65 -8.19
C PRO A 73 1.92 21.52 -6.76
N VAL A 74 1.99 20.31 -6.19
CA VAL A 74 1.52 20.02 -4.84
C VAL A 74 2.70 19.56 -3.98
N LYS A 75 2.83 20.16 -2.79
CA LYS A 75 3.83 19.71 -1.82
C LYS A 75 3.28 18.48 -1.10
N ARG A 76 3.93 17.34 -1.29
CA ARG A 76 3.57 16.09 -0.63
C ARG A 76 4.26 15.98 0.73
N PRO A 77 3.61 15.36 1.74
CA PRO A 77 4.25 15.14 3.03
C PRO A 77 5.44 14.16 2.90
N ALA A 78 6.45 14.35 3.74
CA ALA A 78 7.61 13.46 3.78
C ALA A 78 7.27 12.09 4.36
N TYR A 79 6.29 12.03 5.24
CA TYR A 79 5.87 10.80 5.91
C TYR A 79 4.35 10.78 6.05
N SER A 80 3.70 9.82 5.39
CA SER A 80 2.25 9.69 5.41
C SER A 80 1.89 8.21 5.60
N VAL A 81 1.69 7.80 6.85
CA VAL A 81 1.41 6.41 7.23
C VAL A 81 0.19 6.38 8.14
N PHE A 82 -0.75 5.51 7.84
CA PHE A 82 -1.93 5.31 8.68
C PHE A 82 -1.59 4.49 9.92
N ASP A 83 -2.17 4.89 11.04
CA ASP A 83 -2.27 4.03 12.22
C ASP A 83 -3.52 3.14 12.03
N LYS A 84 -3.29 1.84 11.92
CA LYS A 84 -4.33 0.85 11.64
C LYS A 84 -4.78 0.09 12.88
N THR A 85 -4.41 0.58 14.06
CA THR A 85 -4.74 -0.08 15.33
C THR A 85 -6.25 -0.25 15.49
N LYS A 86 -7.02 0.79 15.18
CA LYS A 86 -8.48 0.75 15.37
C LYS A 86 -9.15 -0.33 14.53
N ILE A 87 -8.79 -0.46 13.24
CA ILE A 87 -9.40 -1.47 12.37
C ILE A 87 -8.98 -2.88 12.78
N LYS A 88 -7.74 -3.06 13.23
CA LYS A 88 -7.24 -4.34 13.71
C LYS A 88 -7.96 -4.78 14.98
N GLU A 89 -8.07 -3.89 15.95
CA GLU A 89 -8.68 -4.21 17.25
C GLU A 89 -10.20 -4.37 17.16
N THR A 90 -10.86 -3.54 16.36
CA THR A 90 -12.32 -3.58 16.26
C THR A 90 -12.80 -4.78 15.44
N PHE A 91 -12.16 -5.06 14.30
CA PHE A 91 -12.64 -6.06 13.35
C PHE A 91 -11.74 -7.30 13.26
N GLY A 92 -10.60 -7.32 13.93
CA GLY A 92 -9.62 -8.39 13.78
C GLY A 92 -9.04 -8.46 12.39
N THR A 93 -9.00 -7.33 11.67
CA THR A 93 -8.55 -7.28 10.29
C THR A 93 -7.11 -7.71 10.15
N ASN A 94 -6.84 -8.65 9.25
CA ASN A 94 -5.50 -9.00 8.85
C ASN A 94 -4.98 -7.97 7.84
N VAL A 95 -3.83 -7.38 8.12
CA VAL A 95 -3.23 -6.34 7.28
C VAL A 95 -1.93 -6.90 6.70
N PRO A 96 -1.93 -7.34 5.43
CA PRO A 96 -0.71 -7.89 4.82
C PRO A 96 0.38 -6.84 4.65
N TYR A 97 1.64 -7.29 4.70
CA TYR A 97 2.79 -6.42 4.44
C TYR A 97 2.82 -6.02 2.97
N TRP A 98 3.23 -4.78 2.69
CA TRP A 98 3.11 -4.21 1.34
C TRP A 98 3.90 -4.99 0.28
N GLU A 99 5.07 -5.54 0.61
CA GLU A 99 5.86 -6.33 -0.36
C GLU A 99 5.14 -7.61 -0.75
N ASP A 100 4.52 -8.30 0.20
CA ASP A 100 3.77 -9.53 -0.07
C ASP A 100 2.54 -9.24 -0.94
N SER A 101 1.86 -8.14 -0.66
CA SER A 101 0.70 -7.71 -1.45
C SER A 101 1.10 -7.27 -2.84
N LEU A 102 2.23 -6.58 -2.98
CA LEU A 102 2.76 -6.21 -4.29
C LEU A 102 3.10 -7.46 -5.12
N GLU A 103 3.71 -8.45 -4.50
CA GLU A 103 4.03 -9.71 -5.15
C GLU A 103 2.76 -10.38 -5.70
N ARG A 104 1.70 -10.48 -4.91
CA ARG A 104 0.42 -11.03 -5.37
C ARG A 104 -0.18 -10.19 -6.49
N CYS A 105 -0.10 -8.87 -6.39
CA CYS A 105 -0.57 -7.95 -7.42
C CYS A 105 0.17 -8.18 -8.74
N MET A 106 1.48 -8.28 -8.70
CA MET A 106 2.30 -8.52 -9.89
C MET A 106 2.03 -9.88 -10.52
N GLU A 107 1.86 -10.91 -9.70
CA GLU A 107 1.49 -12.24 -10.18
C GLU A 107 0.17 -12.20 -10.95
N ASN A 108 -0.82 -11.51 -10.42
CA ASN A 108 -2.14 -11.39 -11.06
C ASN A 108 -2.05 -10.60 -12.36
N LEU A 109 -1.29 -9.51 -12.39
CA LEU A 109 -1.10 -8.70 -13.60
C LEU A 109 -0.38 -9.49 -14.71
N LEU A 110 0.67 -10.22 -14.37
CA LEU A 110 1.44 -11.00 -15.33
C LEU A 110 0.65 -12.20 -15.85
N ARG A 111 -0.25 -12.76 -15.06
CA ARG A 111 -1.12 -13.85 -15.47
C ARG A 111 -2.18 -13.39 -16.47
N GLU A 112 -2.69 -12.17 -16.32
CA GLU A 112 -3.72 -11.60 -17.20
C GLU A 112 -3.15 -11.04 -18.50
N ALA A 113 -1.85 -10.84 -18.59
CA ALA A 113 -1.18 -10.25 -19.76
C ALA A 113 -0.95 -11.28 -20.91
#